data_9cf6fe024623d6298e611196e752317f
#
_entry.id   9cf6fe024623d6298e611196e752317f
#
_cell.length_a   1.000
_cell.length_b   1.000
_cell.length_c   1.000
_cell.angle_alpha   90.00
_cell.angle_beta   90.00
_cell.angle_gamma   90.00
#
_symmetry.space_group_name_H-M   'P 1'
#
loop_
_entity.id
_entity.type
_entity.pdbx_description
1 polymer ?
#
loop_
_entity_poly.entity_id
_entity_poly.type
_entity_poly.pdbx_seq_one_letter_code
_entity_poly.pdbx_strand_id
1 'polypeptide(L)'
;GKDSHFQVYIMKEVMHMNPILFSVEDNFPMTEAGKHNLQNISEEFGCTIISCKPDIKTQKIIMRKMFEKYGKPTWYIDRHIYTFPLHMALKFNTMLLVYGENVSYEYGGNDDAETYSAKGQIENGVASGMDDAELLSWGVDPAALALTEAPTKEELAKLDPIYLSYFMPWNSYKNYQLAKSRGFHDLTHEWDRTHHAENFDQIDSRAYLVHSWLKYPKFGHAAATDY
;
A
#
# COMPACT_ATOMS: atom_id res chain seq x y z
N GLY A 1 -6.36 -1.57 -5.79
CA GLY A 1 -6.79 -2.87 -5.28
C GLY A 1 -8.24 -2.86 -4.76
N LYS A 2 -8.78 -4.02 -4.40
CA LYS A 2 -10.16 -4.20 -3.89
C LYS A 2 -10.47 -3.35 -2.64
N ASP A 3 -9.53 -3.31 -1.72
CA ASP A 3 -9.69 -2.56 -0.46
C ASP A 3 -9.73 -1.06 -0.70
N SER A 4 -8.96 -0.56 -1.66
CA SER A 4 -9.05 0.85 -2.08
C SER A 4 -10.42 1.19 -2.69
N HIS A 5 -11.02 0.30 -3.50
CA HIS A 5 -12.39 0.49 -4.00
C HIS A 5 -13.39 0.55 -2.86
N PHE A 6 -13.26 -0.34 -1.87
CA PHE A 6 -14.10 -0.33 -0.69
C PHE A 6 -13.95 0.97 0.12
N GLN A 7 -12.71 1.41 0.37
CA GLN A 7 -12.45 2.67 1.07
C GLN A 7 -13.08 3.87 0.36
N VAL A 8 -12.86 3.97 -0.97
CA VAL A 8 -13.42 5.08 -1.75
C VAL A 8 -14.93 5.04 -1.77
N TYR A 9 -15.53 3.85 -1.90
CA TYR A 9 -16.98 3.68 -1.80
C TYR A 9 -17.51 4.21 -0.45
N ILE A 10 -16.89 3.82 0.66
CA ILE A 10 -17.32 4.30 1.98
C ILE A 10 -17.19 5.82 2.08
N MET A 11 -16.04 6.37 1.69
CA MET A 11 -15.82 7.82 1.80
C MET A 11 -16.74 8.61 0.88
N LYS A 12 -16.96 8.14 -0.35
CA LYS A 12 -17.72 8.87 -1.37
C LYS A 12 -19.23 8.68 -1.23
N GLU A 13 -19.67 7.42 -1.15
CA GLU A 13 -21.10 7.07 -1.24
C GLU A 13 -21.78 7.03 0.14
N VAL A 14 -21.05 6.62 1.18
CA VAL A 14 -21.63 6.49 2.52
C VAL A 14 -21.42 7.76 3.34
N MET A 15 -20.19 8.29 3.33
CA MET A 15 -19.83 9.48 4.12
C MET A 15 -20.00 10.80 3.36
N HIS A 16 -20.35 10.74 2.06
CA HIS A 16 -20.55 11.90 1.18
C HIS A 16 -19.36 12.87 1.15
N MET A 17 -18.14 12.34 1.27
CA MET A 17 -16.90 13.10 1.19
C MET A 17 -16.37 13.15 -0.25
N ASN A 18 -15.38 13.99 -0.50
CA ASN A 18 -14.75 14.11 -1.82
C ASN A 18 -13.24 13.85 -1.70
N PRO A 19 -12.80 12.59 -1.61
CA PRO A 19 -11.40 12.24 -1.37
C PRO A 19 -10.52 12.50 -2.59
N ILE A 20 -9.25 12.86 -2.32
CA ILE A 20 -8.14 12.76 -3.26
C ILE A 20 -7.42 11.44 -2.97
N LEU A 21 -7.15 10.65 -3.99
CA LEU A 21 -6.53 9.34 -3.86
C LEU A 21 -5.02 9.48 -4.07
N PHE A 22 -4.24 8.93 -3.14
CA PHE A 22 -2.79 8.84 -3.27
C PHE A 22 -2.38 7.41 -3.60
N SER A 23 -1.56 7.23 -4.62
CA SER A 23 -1.09 5.93 -5.09
C SER A 23 0.41 5.90 -5.23
N VAL A 24 1.02 4.76 -4.93
CA VAL A 24 2.45 4.51 -5.20
C VAL A 24 2.57 3.40 -6.22
N GLU A 25 3.33 3.64 -7.28
CA GLU A 25 3.61 2.67 -8.34
C GLU A 25 4.98 2.02 -8.09
N ASP A 26 5.03 0.70 -8.08
CA ASP A 26 6.20 -0.08 -7.66
C ASP A 26 7.24 -0.37 -8.76
N ASN A 27 7.16 0.23 -9.92
CA ASN A 27 8.04 -0.03 -11.07
C ASN A 27 8.04 -1.48 -11.64
N PHE A 28 7.28 -2.41 -11.07
CA PHE A 28 7.03 -3.69 -11.72
C PHE A 28 6.01 -3.51 -12.86
N PRO A 29 6.02 -4.40 -13.86
CA PRO A 29 4.97 -4.38 -14.88
C PRO A 29 3.60 -4.55 -14.23
N MET A 30 2.69 -3.62 -14.48
CA MET A 30 1.31 -3.75 -14.05
C MET A 30 0.64 -4.90 -14.80
N THR A 31 -0.29 -5.58 -14.12
CA THR A 31 -1.23 -6.49 -14.75
C THR A 31 -2.27 -5.71 -15.56
N GLU A 32 -2.98 -6.36 -16.47
CA GLU A 32 -4.08 -5.69 -17.18
C GLU A 32 -5.22 -5.34 -16.20
N ALA A 33 -5.51 -6.23 -15.24
CA ALA A 33 -6.45 -5.94 -14.16
C ALA A 33 -5.98 -4.75 -13.32
N GLY A 34 -4.70 -4.66 -12.97
CA GLY A 34 -4.14 -3.53 -12.21
C GLY A 34 -4.28 -2.19 -12.94
N LYS A 35 -3.99 -2.15 -14.23
CA LYS A 35 -4.18 -0.96 -15.06
C LYS A 35 -5.65 -0.54 -15.09
N HIS A 36 -6.54 -1.51 -15.40
CA HIS A 36 -7.97 -1.27 -15.41
C HIS A 36 -8.46 -0.77 -14.05
N ASN A 37 -8.07 -1.41 -12.95
CA ASN A 37 -8.54 -1.06 -11.62
C ASN A 37 -8.09 0.33 -11.16
N LEU A 38 -6.88 0.75 -11.55
CA LEU A 38 -6.40 2.10 -11.25
C LEU A 38 -7.21 3.17 -11.99
N GLN A 39 -7.56 2.91 -13.24
CA GLN A 39 -8.41 3.80 -14.03
C GLN A 39 -9.87 3.76 -13.53
N ASN A 40 -10.42 2.57 -13.31
CA ASN A 40 -11.80 2.36 -12.88
C ASN A 40 -12.12 3.08 -11.57
N ILE A 41 -11.26 3.02 -10.55
CA ILE A 41 -11.53 3.69 -9.27
C ILE A 41 -11.67 5.20 -9.42
N SER A 42 -10.94 5.81 -10.37
CA SER A 42 -11.09 7.23 -10.67
C SER A 42 -12.38 7.54 -11.42
N GLU A 43 -12.69 6.75 -12.43
CA GLU A 43 -13.86 6.95 -13.29
C GLU A 43 -15.17 6.65 -12.56
N GLU A 44 -15.27 5.50 -11.88
CA GLU A 44 -16.47 5.05 -11.17
C GLU A 44 -16.87 6.01 -10.06
N PHE A 45 -15.91 6.51 -9.29
CA PHE A 45 -16.19 7.37 -8.14
C PHE A 45 -15.96 8.85 -8.39
N GLY A 46 -15.48 9.25 -9.57
CA GLY A 46 -15.18 10.64 -9.89
C GLY A 46 -14.12 11.26 -8.97
N CYS A 47 -13.04 10.51 -8.67
CA CYS A 47 -11.98 10.93 -7.77
C CYS A 47 -10.69 11.27 -8.51
N THR A 48 -9.99 12.31 -8.06
CA THR A 48 -8.64 12.63 -8.54
C THR A 48 -7.62 11.67 -7.93
N ILE A 49 -6.73 11.10 -8.75
CA ILE A 49 -5.60 10.29 -8.30
C ILE A 49 -4.30 11.09 -8.48
N ILE A 50 -3.45 11.04 -7.46
CA ILE A 50 -2.08 11.54 -7.50
C ILE A 50 -1.15 10.37 -7.23
N SER A 51 -0.35 9.99 -8.24
CA SER A 51 0.56 8.86 -8.16
C SER A 51 2.00 9.32 -7.94
N CYS A 52 2.73 8.57 -7.10
CA CYS A 52 4.17 8.63 -6.98
C CYS A 52 4.78 7.39 -7.64
N LYS A 53 5.73 7.60 -8.52
CA LYS A 53 6.55 6.54 -9.09
C LYS A 53 8.00 6.77 -8.69
N PRO A 54 8.52 6.01 -7.71
CA PRO A 54 9.90 6.18 -7.24
C PRO A 54 10.95 5.90 -8.33
N ASP A 55 12.16 6.43 -8.14
CA ASP A 55 13.27 6.17 -9.07
C ASP A 55 13.60 4.69 -9.17
N ILE A 56 13.55 4.16 -10.39
CA ILE A 56 13.75 2.73 -10.67
C ILE A 56 15.19 2.27 -10.39
N LYS A 57 16.18 3.13 -10.55
CA LYS A 57 17.60 2.76 -10.29
C LYS A 57 17.80 2.59 -8.79
N THR A 58 17.33 3.54 -8.01
CA THR A 58 17.35 3.48 -6.54
C THR A 58 16.54 2.28 -6.03
N GLN A 59 15.35 2.06 -6.56
CA GLN A 59 14.54 0.89 -6.18
C GLN A 59 15.30 -0.43 -6.40
N LYS A 60 15.98 -0.60 -7.54
CA LYS A 60 16.75 -1.83 -7.82
C LYS A 60 17.93 -2.02 -6.86
N ILE A 61 18.64 -0.95 -6.52
CA ILE A 61 19.77 -0.99 -5.57
C ILE A 61 19.24 -1.38 -4.19
N ILE A 62 18.28 -0.63 -3.69
CA ILE A 62 17.72 -0.83 -2.35
C ILE A 62 17.08 -2.21 -2.25
N MET A 63 16.26 -2.61 -3.21
CA MET A 63 15.60 -3.92 -3.24
C MET A 63 16.60 -5.06 -3.09
N ARG A 64 17.71 -5.03 -3.85
CA ARG A 64 18.77 -6.03 -3.75
C ARG A 64 19.43 -6.03 -2.37
N LYS A 65 19.86 -4.86 -1.90
CA LYS A 65 20.56 -4.73 -0.62
C LYS A 65 19.70 -5.08 0.57
N MET A 66 18.44 -4.64 0.55
CA MET A 66 17.45 -4.98 1.58
C MET A 66 17.12 -6.47 1.59
N PHE A 67 17.08 -7.11 0.42
CA PHE A 67 16.89 -8.55 0.35
C PHE A 67 18.10 -9.31 0.91
N GLU A 68 19.32 -8.97 0.45
CA GLU A 68 20.58 -9.61 0.87
C GLU A 68 20.78 -9.50 2.40
N LYS A 69 20.49 -8.33 2.98
CA LYS A 69 20.83 -8.04 4.38
C LYS A 69 19.70 -8.28 5.38
N TYR A 70 18.47 -8.01 4.98
CA TYR A 70 17.32 -8.00 5.90
C TYR A 70 16.15 -8.91 5.47
N GLY A 71 16.20 -9.50 4.27
CA GLY A 71 15.07 -10.27 3.73
C GLY A 71 13.82 -9.42 3.44
N LYS A 72 13.99 -8.10 3.21
CA LYS A 72 12.90 -7.13 3.01
C LYS A 72 13.01 -6.41 1.66
N PRO A 73 12.87 -7.11 0.51
CA PRO A 73 13.11 -6.49 -0.80
C PRO A 73 12.12 -5.36 -1.14
N THR A 74 10.92 -5.37 -0.58
CA THR A 74 9.88 -4.39 -0.89
C THR A 74 9.97 -3.10 -0.07
N TRP A 75 10.87 -3.03 0.90
CA TRP A 75 10.96 -1.92 1.87
C TRP A 75 10.87 -0.52 1.25
N TYR A 76 11.53 -0.27 0.13
CA TYR A 76 11.57 1.06 -0.50
C TYR A 76 10.17 1.49 -0.99
N ILE A 77 9.41 0.57 -1.55
CA ILE A 77 8.03 0.82 -1.97
C ILE A 77 7.10 0.89 -0.77
N ASP A 78 7.24 -0.05 0.16
CA ASP A 78 6.43 -0.07 1.38
C ASP A 78 6.61 1.25 2.14
N ARG A 79 7.84 1.74 2.26
CA ARG A 79 8.12 3.02 2.90
C ARG A 79 7.40 4.18 2.20
N HIS A 80 7.43 4.25 0.86
CA HIS A 80 6.71 5.27 0.10
C HIS A 80 5.19 5.19 0.30
N ILE A 81 4.61 3.99 0.39
CA ILE A 81 3.17 3.80 0.61
C ILE A 81 2.71 4.52 1.89
N TYR A 82 3.55 4.53 2.92
CA TYR A 82 3.20 5.15 4.20
C TYR A 82 3.63 6.61 4.33
N THR A 83 4.73 7.02 3.72
CA THR A 83 5.25 8.39 3.86
C THR A 83 4.72 9.36 2.82
N PHE A 84 4.59 8.94 1.56
CA PHE A 84 4.11 9.80 0.47
C PHE A 84 2.72 10.40 0.74
N PRO A 85 1.70 9.63 1.19
CA PRO A 85 0.40 10.21 1.50
C PRO A 85 0.45 11.26 2.61
N LEU A 86 1.32 11.08 3.62
CA LEU A 86 1.49 12.07 4.70
C LEU A 86 2.04 13.39 4.16
N HIS A 87 3.09 13.34 3.32
CA HIS A 87 3.63 14.53 2.67
C HIS A 87 2.60 15.23 1.78
N MET A 88 1.79 14.45 1.05
CA MET A 88 0.75 15.03 0.20
C MET A 88 -0.37 15.64 1.02
N ALA A 89 -0.81 15.01 2.09
CA ALA A 89 -1.81 15.57 3.00
C ALA A 89 -1.37 16.93 3.56
N LEU A 90 -0.10 17.06 3.98
CA LEU A 90 0.48 18.33 4.40
C LEU A 90 0.47 19.38 3.27
N LYS A 91 0.87 18.97 2.07
CA LYS A 91 0.89 19.86 0.88
C LYS A 91 -0.48 20.37 0.50
N PHE A 92 -1.50 19.53 0.60
CA PHE A 92 -2.90 19.89 0.33
C PHE A 92 -3.61 20.53 1.52
N ASN A 93 -2.93 20.67 2.65
CA ASN A 93 -3.49 21.17 3.90
C ASN A 93 -4.77 20.38 4.30
N THR A 94 -4.73 19.07 4.13
CA THR A 94 -5.82 18.14 4.47
C THR A 94 -5.43 17.36 5.71
N MET A 95 -6.17 17.54 6.80
CA MET A 95 -5.84 16.89 8.08
C MET A 95 -6.15 15.40 8.05
N LEU A 96 -7.32 15.02 7.55
CA LEU A 96 -7.79 13.63 7.54
C LEU A 96 -7.11 12.84 6.42
N LEU A 97 -6.45 11.75 6.80
CA LEU A 97 -5.91 10.77 5.89
C LEU A 97 -6.46 9.38 6.26
N VAL A 98 -7.05 8.67 5.30
CA VAL A 98 -7.72 7.40 5.56
C VAL A 98 -6.93 6.25 4.95
N TYR A 99 -6.43 5.36 5.81
CA TYR A 99 -5.90 4.05 5.43
C TYR A 99 -6.98 2.98 5.60
N GLY A 100 -6.82 1.85 4.94
CA GLY A 100 -7.79 0.76 5.01
C GLY A 100 -7.71 -0.03 6.30
N GLU A 101 -6.89 -1.06 6.27
CA GLU A 101 -6.62 -1.94 7.40
C GLU A 101 -5.48 -1.45 8.27
N ASN A 102 -5.51 -1.85 9.53
CA ASN A 102 -4.36 -1.75 10.40
C ASN A 102 -3.38 -2.89 10.08
N VAL A 103 -2.20 -2.54 9.58
CA VAL A 103 -1.16 -3.51 9.18
C VAL A 103 -0.70 -4.43 10.31
N SER A 104 -0.85 -4.02 11.57
CA SER A 104 -0.53 -4.86 12.72
C SER A 104 -1.46 -6.05 12.86
N TYR A 105 -2.70 -5.96 12.37
CA TYR A 105 -3.62 -7.10 12.31
C TYR A 105 -3.22 -8.10 11.22
N GLU A 106 -2.77 -7.61 10.07
CA GLU A 106 -2.42 -8.51 8.95
C GLU A 106 -1.05 -9.16 9.11
N TYR A 107 -0.07 -8.40 9.60
CA TYR A 107 1.34 -8.82 9.56
C TYR A 107 1.97 -8.97 10.94
N GLY A 108 1.23 -8.70 12.00
CA GLY A 108 1.76 -8.59 13.36
C GLY A 108 2.60 -7.33 13.53
N GLY A 109 2.93 -7.00 14.77
CA GLY A 109 3.73 -5.81 15.10
C GLY A 109 3.56 -5.43 16.56
N ASN A 110 4.18 -4.33 16.95
CA ASN A 110 4.12 -3.79 18.31
C ASN A 110 3.03 -2.74 18.49
N ASP A 111 2.25 -2.44 17.45
CA ASP A 111 1.19 -1.44 17.55
C ASP A 111 0.01 -1.96 18.34
N ASP A 112 -0.52 -1.05 19.12
CA ASP A 112 -1.78 -1.23 19.79
C ASP A 112 -2.89 -1.42 18.73
N ALA A 113 -3.33 -2.66 18.62
CA ALA A 113 -4.39 -3.05 17.69
C ALA A 113 -5.72 -2.33 17.97
N GLU A 114 -5.86 -1.71 19.15
CA GLU A 114 -7.06 -1.01 19.59
C GLU A 114 -7.06 0.48 19.22
N THR A 115 -6.01 1.01 18.59
CA THR A 115 -5.98 2.41 18.17
C THR A 115 -6.62 2.64 16.79
N TYR A 116 -7.40 3.72 16.67
CA TYR A 116 -7.88 4.19 15.37
C TYR A 116 -6.80 4.93 14.59
N SER A 117 -5.77 5.44 15.27
CA SER A 117 -4.74 6.30 14.70
C SER A 117 -3.68 5.50 13.95
N ALA A 118 -3.44 5.89 12.70
CA ALA A 118 -2.41 5.31 11.87
C ALA A 118 -1.06 6.04 11.96
N LYS A 119 -0.87 6.95 12.95
CA LYS A 119 0.39 7.70 13.10
C LYS A 119 1.60 6.82 13.35
N GLY A 120 1.43 5.75 14.11
CA GLY A 120 2.51 4.83 14.48
C GLY A 120 2.98 3.93 13.35
N GLN A 121 2.21 3.77 12.27
CA GLN A 121 2.53 2.80 11.21
C GLN A 121 3.87 3.06 10.51
N ILE A 122 4.36 4.31 10.48
CA ILE A 122 5.64 4.68 9.87
C ILE A 122 6.86 4.25 10.69
N GLU A 123 6.67 3.86 11.95
CA GLU A 123 7.71 3.38 12.86
C GLU A 123 7.70 1.86 13.01
N ASN A 124 6.69 1.20 12.44
CA ASN A 124 6.43 -0.22 12.65
C ASN A 124 6.62 -1.10 11.41
N GLY A 125 7.01 -2.34 11.67
CA GLY A 125 6.94 -3.44 10.72
C GLY A 125 7.69 -3.19 9.42
N VAL A 126 6.98 -3.31 8.32
CA VAL A 126 7.53 -3.18 6.95
C VAL A 126 7.91 -1.75 6.60
N ALA A 127 7.26 -0.76 7.23
CA ALA A 127 7.43 0.66 6.95
C ALA A 127 8.45 1.36 7.88
N SER A 128 9.06 0.64 8.82
CA SER A 128 10.05 1.23 9.74
C SER A 128 11.18 1.92 8.98
N GLY A 129 11.62 3.07 9.50
CA GLY A 129 12.75 3.82 8.94
C GLY A 129 14.05 3.02 8.93
N MET A 130 14.96 3.42 8.06
CA MET A 130 16.32 2.90 7.97
C MET A 130 17.30 4.05 8.21
N ASP A 131 18.52 3.72 8.57
CA ASP A 131 19.60 4.70 8.67
C ASP A 131 19.98 5.21 7.26
N ASP A 132 19.83 6.51 7.05
CA ASP A 132 20.15 7.15 5.78
C ASP A 132 21.63 6.98 5.41
N ALA A 133 22.54 6.99 6.39
CA ALA A 133 23.96 6.77 6.14
C ALA A 133 24.20 5.37 5.55
N GLU A 134 23.47 4.37 5.99
CA GLU A 134 23.52 3.03 5.42
C GLU A 134 23.00 3.03 3.98
N LEU A 135 21.82 3.62 3.72
CA LEU A 135 21.24 3.69 2.38
C LEU A 135 22.17 4.41 1.39
N LEU A 136 22.73 5.53 1.80
CA LEU A 136 23.70 6.30 1.00
C LEU A 136 24.98 5.50 0.72
N SER A 137 25.43 4.66 1.66
CA SER A 137 26.59 3.79 1.46
C SER A 137 26.42 2.79 0.32
N TRP A 138 25.18 2.51 -0.09
CA TRP A 138 24.86 1.64 -1.23
C TRP A 138 24.91 2.36 -2.57
N GLY A 139 25.22 3.67 -2.58
CA GLY A 139 25.38 4.48 -3.78
C GLY A 139 24.05 4.96 -4.38
N VAL A 140 23.00 5.10 -3.55
CA VAL A 140 21.74 5.70 -3.98
C VAL A 140 21.83 7.22 -3.97
N ASP A 141 21.03 7.88 -4.83
CA ASP A 141 20.95 9.33 -4.85
C ASP A 141 20.17 9.82 -3.61
N PRO A 142 20.73 10.77 -2.81
CA PRO A 142 20.02 11.35 -1.68
C PRO A 142 18.65 11.92 -2.03
N ALA A 143 18.49 12.54 -3.22
CA ALA A 143 17.23 13.09 -3.67
C ALA A 143 16.13 12.01 -3.82
N ALA A 144 16.50 10.76 -4.12
CA ALA A 144 15.56 9.66 -4.25
C ALA A 144 15.07 9.12 -2.90
N LEU A 145 15.69 9.55 -1.78
CA LEU A 145 15.27 9.19 -0.43
C LEU A 145 14.33 10.22 0.19
N ALA A 146 14.15 11.39 -0.39
CA ALA A 146 13.39 12.50 0.19
C ALA A 146 11.94 12.13 0.59
N LEU A 147 11.30 11.22 -0.16
CA LEU A 147 9.94 10.76 0.15
C LEU A 147 9.91 9.51 1.04
N THR A 148 11.06 8.94 1.41
CA THR A 148 11.14 7.86 2.40
C THR A 148 11.27 8.39 3.83
N GLU A 149 11.66 9.63 3.98
CA GLU A 149 11.69 10.30 5.27
C GLU A 149 10.26 10.50 5.80
N ALA A 150 10.07 10.30 7.09
CA ALA A 150 8.81 10.64 7.73
C ALA A 150 8.71 12.16 7.93
N PRO A 151 7.51 12.76 7.85
CA PRO A 151 7.32 14.12 8.30
C PRO A 151 7.75 14.30 9.76
N THR A 152 8.16 15.52 10.12
CA THR A 152 8.54 15.84 11.49
C THR A 152 7.39 15.63 12.47
N LYS A 153 7.69 15.53 13.77
CA LYS A 153 6.64 15.40 14.80
C LYS A 153 5.65 16.57 14.79
N GLU A 154 6.13 17.77 14.52
CA GLU A 154 5.32 18.98 14.42
C GLU A 154 4.40 18.95 13.18
N GLU A 155 4.87 18.39 12.09
CA GLU A 155 4.08 18.18 10.87
C GLU A 155 3.05 17.07 11.07
N LEU A 156 3.45 15.93 11.64
CA LEU A 156 2.53 14.82 11.95
C LEU A 156 1.44 15.23 12.95
N ALA A 157 1.73 16.17 13.85
CA ALA A 157 0.73 16.69 14.78
C ALA A 157 -0.42 17.42 14.07
N LYS A 158 -0.21 17.92 12.85
CA LYS A 158 -1.24 18.59 12.04
C LYS A 158 -2.14 17.61 11.28
N LEU A 159 -1.78 16.34 11.23
CA LEU A 159 -2.50 15.30 10.50
C LEU A 159 -3.27 14.39 11.46
N ASP A 160 -4.36 13.83 10.95
CA ASP A 160 -5.13 12.79 11.63
C ASP A 160 -5.28 11.57 10.69
N PRO A 161 -4.22 10.77 10.51
CA PRO A 161 -4.31 9.52 9.76
C PRO A 161 -5.05 8.49 10.59
N ILE A 162 -6.05 7.84 9.98
CA ILE A 162 -6.90 6.85 10.62
C ILE A 162 -6.92 5.53 9.86
N TYR A 163 -7.25 4.45 10.56
CA TYR A 163 -7.60 3.17 9.97
C TYR A 163 -9.12 3.05 9.83
N LEU A 164 -9.62 2.89 8.61
CA LEU A 164 -11.05 2.71 8.36
C LEU A 164 -11.58 1.43 9.02
N SER A 165 -10.75 0.39 9.07
CA SER A 165 -11.06 -0.90 9.71
C SER A 165 -11.36 -0.80 11.21
N TYR A 166 -10.96 0.27 11.88
CA TYR A 166 -11.34 0.52 13.26
C TYR A 166 -12.82 0.89 13.41
N PHE A 167 -13.35 1.63 12.45
CA PHE A 167 -14.72 2.15 12.48
C PHE A 167 -15.75 1.24 11.78
N MET A 168 -15.27 0.34 10.92
CA MET A 168 -16.13 -0.49 10.08
C MET A 168 -15.63 -1.93 10.02
N PRO A 169 -16.52 -2.92 9.94
CA PRO A 169 -16.13 -4.30 9.74
C PRO A 169 -15.30 -4.46 8.47
N TRP A 170 -14.08 -4.99 8.62
CA TRP A 170 -13.16 -5.23 7.53
C TRP A 170 -13.14 -6.71 7.15
N ASN A 171 -13.51 -7.02 5.91
CA ASN A 171 -13.52 -8.39 5.42
C ASN A 171 -13.08 -8.41 3.95
N SER A 172 -11.95 -9.04 3.69
CA SER A 172 -11.31 -9.11 2.38
C SER A 172 -12.27 -9.56 1.27
N TYR A 173 -13.04 -10.61 1.51
CA TYR A 173 -13.97 -11.14 0.48
C TYR A 173 -15.16 -10.23 0.25
N LYS A 174 -15.74 -9.65 1.29
CA LYS A 174 -16.85 -8.67 1.13
C LYS A 174 -16.38 -7.40 0.44
N ASN A 175 -15.16 -6.92 0.74
CA ASN A 175 -14.54 -5.79 0.06
C ASN A 175 -14.37 -6.10 -1.43
N TYR A 176 -13.92 -7.32 -1.76
CA TYR A 176 -13.82 -7.78 -3.14
C TYR A 176 -15.19 -7.84 -3.85
N GLN A 177 -16.20 -8.41 -3.21
CA GLN A 177 -17.55 -8.47 -3.80
C GLN A 177 -18.09 -7.08 -4.13
N LEU A 178 -17.92 -6.12 -3.21
CA LEU A 178 -18.31 -4.73 -3.45
C LEU A 178 -17.47 -4.12 -4.59
N ALA A 179 -16.16 -4.26 -4.56
CA ALA A 179 -15.28 -3.75 -5.60
C ALA A 179 -15.66 -4.30 -6.98
N LYS A 180 -15.94 -5.61 -7.07
CA LYS A 180 -16.37 -6.28 -8.30
C LYS A 180 -17.70 -5.72 -8.83
N SER A 181 -18.66 -5.43 -7.95
CA SER A 181 -19.92 -4.79 -8.33
C SER A 181 -19.74 -3.35 -8.86
N ARG A 182 -18.55 -2.75 -8.63
CA ARG A 182 -18.15 -1.41 -9.07
C ARG A 182 -17.08 -1.44 -10.16
N GLY A 183 -16.98 -2.53 -10.91
CA GLY A 183 -16.11 -2.65 -12.07
C GLY A 183 -14.67 -3.10 -11.80
N PHE A 184 -14.33 -3.51 -10.56
CA PHE A 184 -13.03 -4.10 -10.26
C PHE A 184 -12.83 -5.42 -11.02
N HIS A 185 -11.66 -5.59 -11.65
CA HIS A 185 -11.24 -6.81 -12.31
C HIS A 185 -10.27 -7.60 -11.44
N ASP A 186 -10.50 -8.89 -11.30
CA ASP A 186 -9.57 -9.87 -10.75
C ASP A 186 -8.66 -10.46 -11.86
N LEU A 187 -7.78 -11.42 -11.51
CA LEU A 187 -6.87 -12.06 -12.46
C LEU A 187 -7.48 -13.24 -13.23
N THR A 188 -8.79 -13.44 -13.21
CA THR A 188 -9.45 -14.62 -13.81
C THR A 188 -9.07 -14.87 -15.26
N HIS A 189 -8.72 -13.83 -16.02
CA HIS A 189 -8.43 -13.93 -17.45
C HIS A 189 -6.97 -13.67 -17.81
N GLU A 190 -6.09 -13.48 -16.84
CA GLU A 190 -4.72 -13.05 -17.12
C GLU A 190 -3.63 -14.04 -16.72
N TRP A 191 -3.88 -14.97 -15.76
CA TRP A 191 -2.81 -15.70 -15.12
C TRP A 191 -3.26 -17.03 -14.52
N ASP A 192 -2.28 -17.89 -14.19
CA ASP A 192 -2.50 -19.17 -13.54
C ASP A 192 -3.18 -19.08 -12.14
N ARG A 193 -3.34 -17.88 -11.62
CA ARG A 193 -4.12 -17.63 -10.41
C ARG A 193 -5.63 -17.76 -10.61
N THR A 194 -6.11 -18.10 -11.79
CA THR A 194 -7.54 -18.30 -12.06
C THR A 194 -8.20 -19.34 -11.15
N HIS A 195 -7.42 -20.33 -10.71
CA HIS A 195 -7.88 -21.39 -9.79
C HIS A 195 -7.59 -21.09 -8.33
N HIS A 196 -7.00 -19.95 -8.03
CA HIS A 196 -6.64 -19.54 -6.69
C HIS A 196 -7.82 -18.85 -6.00
N ALA A 197 -8.10 -19.22 -4.73
CA ALA A 197 -9.21 -18.63 -3.96
C ALA A 197 -9.11 -17.11 -3.83
N GLU A 198 -7.90 -16.56 -3.85
CA GLU A 198 -7.60 -15.14 -3.69
C GLU A 198 -7.00 -14.51 -4.96
N ASN A 199 -7.54 -14.82 -6.14
CA ASN A 199 -7.10 -14.23 -7.41
C ASN A 199 -7.36 -12.72 -7.53
N PHE A 200 -7.91 -12.11 -6.51
CA PHE A 200 -8.25 -10.69 -6.40
C PHE A 200 -7.36 -9.90 -5.44
N ASP A 201 -6.42 -10.56 -4.76
CA ASP A 201 -5.57 -9.92 -3.75
C ASP A 201 -4.15 -9.64 -4.28
N GLN A 202 -3.62 -8.45 -3.99
CA GLN A 202 -2.29 -8.00 -4.39
C GLN A 202 -2.01 -8.22 -5.89
N ILE A 203 -2.94 -7.81 -6.76
CA ILE A 203 -2.92 -8.14 -8.19
C ILE A 203 -2.51 -6.97 -9.09
N ASP A 204 -2.19 -5.81 -8.52
CA ASP A 204 -2.01 -4.57 -9.30
C ASP A 204 -0.77 -4.63 -10.20
N SER A 205 0.29 -5.29 -9.76
CA SER A 205 1.52 -5.49 -10.53
C SER A 205 2.10 -6.89 -10.32
N ARG A 206 3.11 -7.22 -11.13
CA ARG A 206 3.84 -8.49 -10.98
C ARG A 206 4.69 -8.59 -9.71
N ALA A 207 4.71 -7.55 -8.87
CA ALA A 207 5.33 -7.60 -7.55
C ALA A 207 4.71 -8.68 -6.65
N TYR A 208 3.45 -9.06 -6.91
CA TYR A 208 2.80 -10.15 -6.16
C TYR A 208 3.59 -11.47 -6.19
N LEU A 209 4.34 -11.74 -7.25
CA LEU A 209 5.20 -12.94 -7.32
C LEU A 209 6.27 -12.93 -6.23
N VAL A 210 6.90 -11.78 -6.01
CA VAL A 210 7.91 -11.60 -4.95
C VAL A 210 7.23 -11.68 -3.57
N HIS A 211 6.09 -11.03 -3.42
CA HIS A 211 5.30 -11.07 -2.19
C HIS A 211 4.88 -12.49 -1.80
N SER A 212 4.29 -13.22 -2.72
CA SER A 212 3.82 -14.59 -2.48
C SER A 212 4.98 -15.52 -2.14
N TRP A 213 6.10 -15.41 -2.86
CA TRP A 213 7.30 -16.22 -2.59
C TRP A 213 7.89 -15.94 -1.21
N LEU A 214 7.91 -14.68 -0.75
CA LEU A 214 8.45 -14.29 0.54
C LEU A 214 7.50 -14.59 1.72
N LYS A 215 6.20 -14.50 1.50
CA LYS A 215 5.20 -14.82 2.53
C LYS A 215 5.32 -16.26 3.01
N TYR A 216 5.55 -17.20 2.10
CA TYR A 216 5.66 -18.61 2.46
C TYR A 216 6.74 -18.90 3.51
N PRO A 217 8.03 -18.52 3.32
CA PRO A 217 9.05 -18.77 4.34
C PRO A 217 8.85 -17.97 5.63
N LYS A 218 8.11 -16.84 5.59
CA LYS A 218 7.87 -16.02 6.79
C LYS A 218 6.70 -16.53 7.64
N PHE A 219 5.63 -16.94 6.99
CA PHE A 219 4.35 -17.21 7.66
C PHE A 219 3.87 -18.66 7.50
N GLY A 220 4.57 -19.48 6.72
CA GLY A 220 4.19 -20.88 6.47
C GLY A 220 3.05 -21.04 5.46
N HIS A 221 2.53 -19.96 4.92
CA HIS A 221 1.51 -19.95 3.86
C HIS A 221 1.71 -18.76 2.93
N ALA A 222 1.22 -18.88 1.73
CA ALA A 222 1.13 -17.81 0.73
C ALA A 222 0.07 -18.17 -0.31
N ALA A 223 -0.29 -17.22 -1.14
CA ALA A 223 -1.22 -17.45 -2.24
C ALA A 223 -0.84 -18.66 -3.12
N ALA A 224 0.44 -18.95 -3.30
CA ALA A 224 0.93 -20.12 -4.04
C ALA A 224 0.75 -21.47 -3.33
N THR A 225 0.37 -21.48 -2.05
CA THR A 225 0.18 -22.71 -1.26
C THR A 225 -1.28 -23.08 -1.07
N ASP A 226 -2.20 -22.29 -1.62
CA ASP A 226 -3.64 -22.52 -1.51
C ASP A 226 -4.16 -23.37 -2.69
N TYR A 227 -3.25 -24.00 -3.43
CA TYR A 227 -3.54 -24.93 -4.52
C TYR A 227 -3.77 -26.33 -3.98
#